data_f2ac797f9eb13f49b1d2d4f259ec150e
#
_entry.id   f2ac797f9eb13f49b1d2d4f259ec150e
#
_cell.length_a   1.000
_cell.length_b   1.000
_cell.length_c   1.000
_cell.angle_alpha   90.00
_cell.angle_beta   90.00
_cell.angle_gamma   90.00
#
_symmetry.space_group_name_H-M   'P 1'
#
loop_
_entity.id
_entity.type
_entity.pdbx_description
1 polymer ?
#
loop_
_entity_poly.entity_id
_entity_poly.type
_entity_poly.pdbx_seq_one_letter_code
_entity_poly.pdbx_strand_id
1 'polypeptide(L)'
;MAQNNTIHNILEVVVGTADIRSSNQVKSGKLRKIATRIYTSNMDDAPEDIIRRNVFYILGQLYPHAVISHRSAFELKPTSEGDIFLTYKYTKNIELPGIKVHLMKGPMGTAHDMPFIENLYISSTERRMLENLQKGRTRGNVSKCLPRTYIEENLEKMLVVNGEEGINGFRDKAKEIAKQLNMTEEFETLNSIIGALLSTKPSGILSSGSALARAQGVPFDQERVKLFETLFKALHNEPFPSMDEQNVSTASFRNFAFFESYFSNYIEGTEFEIEDAYRIIETGQPMPARNADSHDVLGTFQIVASRREMRRTPSTADELVEILQDRHRIMMA
;
A
#
# COMPACT_ATOMS: atom_id res chain seq x y z
N MET A 1 15.89 -42.97 1.52
CA MET A 1 15.01 -42.37 2.56
C MET A 1 15.19 -40.89 2.51
N ALA A 2 14.33 -40.20 1.75
CA ALA A 2 14.35 -38.74 1.64
C ALA A 2 13.57 -38.17 2.83
N GLN A 3 14.25 -37.46 3.73
CA GLN A 3 13.60 -36.68 4.78
C GLN A 3 12.89 -35.50 4.12
N ASN A 4 11.57 -35.55 4.10
CA ASN A 4 10.71 -34.39 3.84
C ASN A 4 10.93 -33.39 4.97
N ASN A 5 11.80 -32.42 4.76
CA ASN A 5 11.82 -31.19 5.52
C ASN A 5 10.63 -30.33 5.06
N THR A 6 9.44 -30.67 5.54
CA THR A 6 8.31 -29.76 5.49
C THR A 6 8.61 -28.65 6.50
N ILE A 7 9.03 -27.51 6.01
CA ILE A 7 9.00 -26.27 6.77
C ILE A 7 7.52 -26.05 7.11
N HIS A 8 7.12 -26.41 8.32
CA HIS A 8 5.87 -25.94 8.88
C HIS A 8 6.02 -24.42 9.07
N ASN A 9 5.62 -23.66 8.07
CA ASN A 9 5.17 -22.31 8.31
C ASN A 9 4.06 -22.44 9.33
N ILE A 10 4.37 -22.14 10.57
CA ILE A 10 3.39 -22.02 11.65
C ILE A 10 2.64 -20.74 11.34
N LEU A 11 1.65 -20.84 10.45
CA LEU A 11 0.70 -19.76 10.25
C LEU A 11 0.04 -19.53 11.60
N GLU A 12 0.24 -18.34 12.13
CA GLU A 12 -0.36 -17.94 13.42
C GLU A 12 -1.88 -18.16 13.41
N VAL A 13 -2.49 -18.07 12.23
CA VAL A 13 -3.94 -18.17 12.04
C VAL A 13 -4.29 -19.38 11.17
N VAL A 14 -5.27 -20.13 11.59
CA VAL A 14 -5.87 -21.25 10.84
C VAL A 14 -7.32 -20.90 10.51
N VAL A 15 -7.66 -20.87 9.22
CA VAL A 15 -9.03 -20.72 8.76
C VAL A 15 -9.59 -22.11 8.42
N GLY A 16 -10.53 -22.60 9.22
CA GLY A 16 -11.09 -23.96 9.10
C GLY A 16 -12.55 -23.95 8.65
N THR A 17 -12.93 -24.89 7.79
CA THR A 17 -14.27 -25.47 7.80
C THR A 17 -14.45 -26.19 9.14
N ALA A 18 -15.67 -26.55 9.55
CA ALA A 18 -15.92 -27.26 10.84
C ALA A 18 -15.25 -28.67 10.89
N ASP A 19 -13.96 -28.72 10.59
CA ASP A 19 -13.16 -29.93 10.55
C ASP A 19 -12.89 -30.41 11.99
N ILE A 20 -13.10 -31.68 12.21
CA ILE A 20 -12.88 -32.40 13.49
C ILE A 20 -11.48 -32.13 14.05
N ARG A 21 -10.47 -31.89 13.19
CA ARG A 21 -9.10 -31.58 13.60
C ARG A 21 -8.97 -30.24 14.34
N SER A 22 -9.61 -29.18 13.83
CA SER A 22 -9.61 -27.87 14.50
C SER A 22 -10.35 -27.94 15.84
N SER A 23 -11.44 -28.71 15.93
CA SER A 23 -12.16 -28.92 17.18
C SER A 23 -11.31 -29.65 18.24
N ASN A 24 -10.54 -30.65 17.87
CA ASN A 24 -9.65 -31.37 18.78
C ASN A 24 -8.46 -30.50 19.23
N GLN A 25 -7.90 -29.69 18.35
CA GLN A 25 -6.83 -28.76 18.71
C GLN A 25 -7.30 -27.65 19.66
N VAL A 26 -8.53 -27.17 19.49
CA VAL A 26 -9.14 -26.23 20.43
C VAL A 26 -9.37 -26.88 21.80
N LYS A 27 -9.91 -28.12 21.82
CA LYS A 27 -10.11 -28.86 23.09
C LYS A 27 -8.81 -29.18 23.82
N SER A 28 -7.72 -29.41 23.08
CA SER A 28 -6.40 -29.64 23.64
C SER A 28 -5.64 -28.38 24.02
N GLY A 29 -6.23 -27.18 23.84
CA GLY A 29 -5.61 -25.91 24.16
C GLY A 29 -4.50 -25.48 23.19
N LYS A 30 -4.33 -26.17 22.05
CA LYS A 30 -3.33 -25.82 21.02
C LYS A 30 -3.80 -24.66 20.11
N LEU A 31 -5.09 -24.50 19.97
CA LEU A 31 -5.71 -23.40 19.23
C LEU A 31 -6.84 -22.76 20.03
N ARG A 32 -6.94 -21.45 20.00
CA ARG A 32 -8.14 -20.74 20.46
C ARG A 32 -8.92 -20.19 19.28
N LYS A 33 -10.23 -20.18 19.42
CA LYS A 33 -11.14 -19.56 18.45
C LYS A 33 -11.18 -18.06 18.69
N ILE A 34 -10.91 -17.26 17.66
CA ILE A 34 -10.97 -15.78 17.71
C ILE A 34 -12.15 -15.21 16.92
N ALA A 35 -12.66 -15.94 15.92
CA ALA A 35 -13.89 -15.61 15.21
C ALA A 35 -14.51 -16.86 14.58
N THR A 36 -15.66 -16.72 13.91
CA THR A 36 -16.29 -17.84 13.22
C THR A 36 -15.37 -18.39 12.12
N ARG A 37 -14.96 -19.68 12.24
CA ARG A 37 -14.02 -20.37 11.35
C ARG A 37 -12.57 -19.86 11.43
N ILE A 38 -12.22 -18.98 12.36
CA ILE A 38 -10.88 -18.44 12.53
C ILE A 38 -10.34 -18.85 13.89
N TYR A 39 -9.17 -19.47 13.89
CA TYR A 39 -8.47 -19.98 15.06
C TYR A 39 -7.03 -19.50 15.04
N THR A 40 -6.39 -19.42 16.19
CA THR A 40 -4.99 -19.02 16.31
C THR A 40 -4.25 -19.89 17.31
N SER A 41 -2.96 -20.10 17.08
CA SER A 41 -2.02 -20.69 18.03
C SER A 41 -1.49 -19.66 19.03
N ASN A 42 -1.64 -18.38 18.74
CA ASN A 42 -1.25 -17.30 19.64
C ASN A 42 -2.28 -17.16 20.76
N MET A 43 -1.84 -17.37 22.01
CA MET A 43 -2.72 -17.33 23.19
C MET A 43 -2.70 -15.97 23.91
N ASP A 44 -1.72 -15.13 23.60
CA ASP A 44 -1.41 -13.91 24.37
C ASP A 44 -2.03 -12.66 23.77
N ASP A 45 -1.90 -12.45 22.44
CA ASP A 45 -2.32 -11.23 21.77
C ASP A 45 -3.84 -11.09 21.69
N ALA A 46 -4.32 -9.86 21.61
CA ALA A 46 -5.72 -9.57 21.39
C ALA A 46 -6.21 -10.09 20.02
N PRO A 47 -7.44 -10.66 19.94
CA PRO A 47 -7.99 -11.15 18.66
C PRO A 47 -7.99 -10.10 17.55
N GLU A 48 -8.19 -8.83 17.89
CA GLU A 48 -8.19 -7.69 16.97
C GLU A 48 -6.86 -7.53 16.27
N ASP A 49 -5.76 -7.62 17.02
CA ASP A 49 -4.40 -7.46 16.50
C ASP A 49 -4.01 -8.63 15.61
N ILE A 50 -4.34 -9.85 16.04
CA ILE A 50 -4.09 -11.08 15.25
C ILE A 50 -4.85 -11.02 13.93
N ILE A 51 -6.12 -10.61 13.94
CA ILE A 51 -6.93 -10.52 12.73
C ILE A 51 -6.41 -9.40 11.83
N ARG A 52 -6.03 -8.26 12.37
CA ARG A 52 -5.55 -7.09 11.61
C ARG A 52 -4.28 -7.45 10.81
N ARG A 53 -3.29 -8.05 11.44
CA ARG A 53 -2.03 -8.42 10.76
C ARG A 53 -2.16 -9.59 9.78
N ASN A 54 -3.18 -10.45 9.96
CA ASN A 54 -3.43 -11.60 9.09
C ASN A 54 -4.65 -11.41 8.16
N VAL A 55 -5.15 -10.21 8.01
CA VAL A 55 -6.46 -9.95 7.40
C VAL A 55 -6.58 -10.47 5.98
N PHE A 56 -5.58 -10.25 5.12
CA PHE A 56 -5.64 -10.69 3.72
C PHE A 56 -5.50 -12.21 3.60
N TYR A 57 -4.68 -12.85 4.43
CA TYR A 57 -4.63 -14.30 4.51
C TYR A 57 -6.00 -14.89 4.87
N ILE A 58 -6.61 -14.35 5.93
CA ILE A 58 -7.94 -14.77 6.40
C ILE A 58 -9.00 -14.58 5.30
N LEU A 59 -8.99 -13.43 4.64
CA LEU A 59 -9.95 -13.12 3.58
C LEU A 59 -9.75 -14.00 2.35
N GLY A 60 -8.52 -14.32 1.96
CA GLY A 60 -8.21 -15.22 0.86
C GLY A 60 -8.72 -16.64 1.11
N GLN A 61 -8.62 -17.11 2.34
CA GLN A 61 -9.15 -18.41 2.75
C GLN A 61 -10.68 -18.45 2.85
N LEU A 62 -11.30 -17.36 3.32
CA LEU A 62 -12.77 -17.28 3.48
C LEU A 62 -13.50 -16.95 2.18
N TYR A 63 -12.90 -16.14 1.33
CA TYR A 63 -13.51 -15.58 0.13
C TYR A 63 -12.58 -15.71 -1.08
N PRO A 64 -12.25 -16.96 -1.49
CA PRO A 64 -11.36 -17.18 -2.61
C PRO A 64 -11.86 -16.47 -3.87
N HIS A 65 -10.93 -15.92 -4.63
CA HIS A 65 -11.13 -15.11 -5.83
C HIS A 65 -11.82 -13.76 -5.60
N ALA A 66 -12.04 -13.32 -4.36
CA ALA A 66 -12.45 -11.94 -4.11
C ALA A 66 -11.36 -10.98 -4.56
N VAL A 67 -11.79 -9.79 -5.01
CA VAL A 67 -10.90 -8.73 -5.47
C VAL A 67 -10.84 -7.64 -4.41
N ILE A 68 -9.66 -7.34 -3.89
CA ILE A 68 -9.44 -6.14 -3.08
C ILE A 68 -9.69 -4.95 -4.01
N SER A 69 -10.64 -4.08 -3.66
CA SER A 69 -11.19 -3.10 -4.57
C SER A 69 -11.39 -1.74 -3.92
N HIS A 70 -11.73 -0.73 -4.73
CA HIS A 70 -11.98 0.63 -4.29
C HIS A 70 -10.78 1.19 -3.51
N ARG A 71 -11.04 1.91 -2.39
CA ARG A 71 -9.96 2.47 -1.56
C ARG A 71 -9.00 1.40 -1.02
N SER A 72 -9.51 0.21 -0.68
CA SER A 72 -8.68 -0.86 -0.13
C SER A 72 -7.63 -1.37 -1.11
N ALA A 73 -7.84 -1.21 -2.42
CA ALA A 73 -6.84 -1.55 -3.43
C ALA A 73 -5.68 -0.52 -3.51
N PHE A 74 -5.86 0.67 -2.97
CA PHE A 74 -4.79 1.66 -2.82
C PHE A 74 -4.10 1.56 -1.46
N GLU A 75 -4.91 1.43 -0.39
CA GLU A 75 -4.40 1.51 0.99
C GLU A 75 -3.74 0.21 1.46
N LEU A 76 -4.15 -0.94 0.92
CA LEU A 76 -3.69 -2.29 1.28
C LEU A 76 -3.70 -2.58 2.79
N LYS A 77 -4.58 -1.90 3.51
CA LYS A 77 -4.79 -2.04 4.95
C LYS A 77 -6.22 -1.67 5.31
N PRO A 78 -6.71 -2.10 6.48
CA PRO A 78 -7.97 -1.59 7.01
C PRO A 78 -7.91 -0.08 7.23
N THR A 79 -9.05 0.59 7.05
CA THR A 79 -9.17 2.01 7.44
C THR A 79 -8.98 2.17 8.95
N SER A 80 -8.87 3.42 9.42
CA SER A 80 -8.85 3.73 10.87
C SER A 80 -10.04 3.15 11.63
N GLU A 81 -11.19 3.04 10.96
CA GLU A 81 -12.42 2.44 11.50
C GLU A 81 -12.47 0.91 11.35
N GLY A 82 -11.45 0.30 10.75
CA GLY A 82 -11.35 -1.13 10.52
C GLY A 82 -12.04 -1.63 9.25
N ASP A 83 -12.48 -0.76 8.33
CA ASP A 83 -13.20 -1.16 7.13
C ASP A 83 -12.27 -1.64 6.02
N ILE A 84 -12.64 -2.74 5.35
CA ILE A 84 -12.01 -3.28 4.14
C ILE A 84 -13.08 -3.55 3.09
N PHE A 85 -12.79 -3.20 1.84
CA PHE A 85 -13.72 -3.30 0.72
C PHE A 85 -13.20 -4.30 -0.32
N LEU A 86 -14.05 -5.32 -0.61
CA LEU A 86 -13.77 -6.34 -1.63
C LEU A 86 -14.94 -6.46 -2.60
N THR A 87 -14.63 -6.71 -3.85
CA THR A 87 -15.62 -7.14 -4.83
C THR A 87 -15.71 -8.66 -4.84
N TYR A 88 -16.94 -9.18 -4.74
CA TYR A 88 -17.23 -10.61 -4.67
C TYR A 88 -18.54 -10.96 -5.38
N LYS A 89 -18.90 -12.25 -5.44
CA LYS A 89 -20.11 -12.75 -6.11
C LYS A 89 -21.44 -12.31 -5.48
N TYR A 90 -21.42 -11.81 -4.24
CA TYR A 90 -22.60 -11.31 -3.51
C TYR A 90 -22.22 -10.13 -2.61
N THR A 91 -23.23 -9.38 -2.17
CA THR A 91 -23.06 -8.29 -1.19
C THR A 91 -23.30 -8.81 0.22
N LYS A 92 -22.36 -8.59 1.13
CA LYS A 92 -22.46 -8.93 2.55
C LYS A 92 -21.51 -8.10 3.38
N ASN A 93 -21.96 -7.64 4.54
CA ASN A 93 -21.08 -7.10 5.57
C ASN A 93 -20.74 -8.19 6.58
N ILE A 94 -19.49 -8.27 6.98
CA ILE A 94 -18.98 -9.25 7.93
C ILE A 94 -18.20 -8.49 8.99
N GLU A 95 -18.50 -8.79 10.24
CA GLU A 95 -17.77 -8.25 11.37
C GLU A 95 -16.82 -9.31 11.91
N LEU A 96 -15.55 -8.94 11.99
CA LEU A 96 -14.48 -9.65 12.65
C LEU A 96 -13.96 -8.78 13.80
N PRO A 97 -13.31 -9.33 14.82
CA PRO A 97 -12.67 -8.51 15.84
C PRO A 97 -11.78 -7.42 15.22
N GLY A 98 -12.12 -6.16 15.45
CA GLY A 98 -11.41 -4.99 14.95
C GLY A 98 -11.49 -4.71 13.45
N ILE A 99 -12.23 -5.51 12.66
CA ILE A 99 -12.32 -5.38 11.19
C ILE A 99 -13.78 -5.51 10.71
N LYS A 100 -14.17 -4.64 9.78
CA LYS A 100 -15.45 -4.69 9.06
C LYS A 100 -15.19 -4.95 7.58
N VAL A 101 -15.57 -6.12 7.10
CA VAL A 101 -15.37 -6.52 5.70
C VAL A 101 -16.64 -6.26 4.91
N HIS A 102 -16.52 -5.44 3.87
CA HIS A 102 -17.60 -5.10 2.96
C HIS A 102 -17.43 -5.88 1.64
N LEU A 103 -18.14 -7.00 1.51
CA LEU A 103 -18.25 -7.68 0.23
C LEU A 103 -19.29 -6.97 -0.63
N MET A 104 -18.89 -6.54 -1.81
CA MET A 104 -19.76 -5.88 -2.79
C MET A 104 -19.92 -6.79 -4.00
N LYS A 105 -21.16 -6.98 -4.45
CA LYS A 105 -21.44 -7.77 -5.65
C LYS A 105 -20.84 -7.08 -6.88
N GLY A 106 -20.03 -7.83 -7.62
CA GLY A 106 -19.41 -7.36 -8.86
C GLY A 106 -18.57 -8.45 -9.52
N PRO A 107 -17.98 -8.14 -10.68
CA PRO A 107 -17.08 -9.04 -11.37
C PRO A 107 -15.87 -9.39 -10.49
N MET A 108 -15.69 -10.70 -10.24
CA MET A 108 -14.49 -11.21 -9.59
C MET A 108 -13.31 -11.12 -10.55
N GLY A 109 -12.11 -11.47 -10.11
CA GLY A 109 -10.87 -11.26 -10.83
C GLY A 109 -10.98 -11.34 -12.35
N THR A 110 -10.69 -10.25 -13.02
CA THR A 110 -10.61 -10.16 -14.48
C THR A 110 -9.20 -10.52 -14.94
N ALA A 111 -8.99 -10.66 -16.25
CA ALA A 111 -7.65 -10.91 -16.80
C ALA A 111 -6.63 -9.78 -16.51
N HIS A 112 -7.12 -8.61 -16.09
CA HIS A 112 -6.31 -7.43 -15.78
C HIS A 112 -5.99 -7.31 -14.29
N ASP A 113 -6.73 -8.00 -13.40
CA ASP A 113 -6.50 -7.96 -11.97
C ASP A 113 -5.30 -8.83 -11.59
N MET A 114 -4.53 -8.39 -10.61
CA MET A 114 -3.31 -9.08 -10.20
C MET A 114 -3.62 -10.12 -9.11
N PRO A 115 -3.03 -11.32 -9.18
CA PRO A 115 -3.04 -12.25 -8.06
C PRO A 115 -2.42 -11.58 -6.82
N PHE A 116 -3.01 -11.86 -5.65
CA PHE A 116 -2.54 -11.36 -4.36
C PHE A 116 -2.42 -12.52 -3.37
N ILE A 117 -2.28 -12.21 -2.07
CA ILE A 117 -2.08 -13.22 -1.01
C ILE A 117 -3.17 -14.29 -1.07
N GLU A 118 -2.76 -15.54 -0.93
CA GLU A 118 -3.61 -16.72 -1.03
C GLU A 118 -4.38 -16.73 -2.36
N ASN A 119 -5.69 -16.79 -2.32
CA ASN A 119 -6.53 -16.80 -3.51
C ASN A 119 -7.22 -15.45 -3.75
N LEU A 120 -6.73 -14.35 -3.20
CA LEU A 120 -7.23 -13.01 -3.49
C LEU A 120 -6.68 -12.47 -4.79
N TYR A 121 -7.37 -11.50 -5.33
CA TYR A 121 -6.90 -10.61 -6.38
C TYR A 121 -6.91 -9.18 -5.87
N ILE A 122 -6.15 -8.32 -6.52
CA ILE A 122 -6.21 -6.88 -6.34
C ILE A 122 -6.60 -6.22 -7.66
N SER A 123 -7.47 -5.23 -7.59
CA SER A 123 -7.88 -4.44 -8.76
C SER A 123 -6.65 -3.86 -9.47
N SER A 124 -6.61 -4.00 -10.80
CA SER A 124 -5.60 -3.31 -11.62
C SER A 124 -5.61 -1.81 -11.38
N THR A 125 -4.56 -1.11 -11.75
CA THR A 125 -4.46 0.35 -11.56
C THR A 125 -5.61 1.07 -12.25
N GLU A 126 -5.96 0.67 -13.46
CA GLU A 126 -7.06 1.25 -14.22
C GLU A 126 -8.41 0.98 -13.55
N ARG A 127 -8.63 -0.25 -13.12
CA ARG A 127 -9.87 -0.66 -12.42
C ARG A 127 -10.04 0.09 -11.10
N ARG A 128 -9.01 0.14 -10.25
CA ARG A 128 -9.13 0.83 -8.95
C ARG A 128 -9.33 2.34 -9.08
N MET A 129 -8.77 2.98 -10.14
CA MET A 129 -9.05 4.38 -10.43
C MET A 129 -10.52 4.58 -10.76
N LEU A 130 -11.10 3.75 -11.66
CA LEU A 130 -12.52 3.79 -12.00
C LEU A 130 -13.41 3.53 -10.77
N GLU A 131 -13.11 2.49 -10.00
CA GLU A 131 -13.87 2.13 -8.79
C GLU A 131 -13.93 3.29 -7.77
N ASN A 132 -12.86 4.07 -7.64
CA ASN A 132 -12.81 5.22 -6.74
C ASN A 132 -13.47 6.50 -7.29
N LEU A 133 -13.85 6.52 -8.55
CA LEU A 133 -14.66 7.59 -9.14
C LEU A 133 -16.17 7.31 -9.07
N GLN A 134 -16.58 6.17 -8.56
CA GLN A 134 -17.99 5.86 -8.36
C GLN A 134 -18.64 6.85 -7.39
N LYS A 135 -19.89 7.22 -7.71
CA LYS A 135 -20.73 7.99 -6.78
C LYS A 135 -21.06 7.12 -5.56
N GLY A 136 -20.27 7.26 -4.51
CA GLY A 136 -20.47 6.51 -3.28
C GLY A 136 -21.62 7.05 -2.46
N ARG A 137 -22.61 6.18 -2.10
CA ARG A 137 -23.45 6.48 -0.95
C ARG A 137 -22.64 6.13 0.30
N THR A 138 -22.33 7.13 1.10
CA THR A 138 -21.73 6.92 2.42
C THR A 138 -22.77 6.21 3.29
N ARG A 139 -22.58 4.92 3.54
CA ARG A 139 -23.30 4.20 4.60
C ARG A 139 -22.38 4.13 5.80
N GLY A 140 -22.67 4.91 6.85
CA GLY A 140 -21.78 5.08 7.98
C GLY A 140 -20.74 6.18 7.75
N ASN A 141 -19.69 6.21 8.56
CA ASN A 141 -18.68 7.27 8.55
C ASN A 141 -17.58 7.08 7.50
N VAL A 142 -17.45 5.89 6.89
CA VAL A 142 -16.35 5.57 5.97
C VAL A 142 -16.87 5.36 4.56
N SER A 143 -16.30 6.10 3.60
CA SER A 143 -16.54 5.91 2.17
C SER A 143 -15.74 4.74 1.63
N LYS A 144 -16.35 3.94 0.73
CA LYS A 144 -15.62 2.92 -0.05
C LYS A 144 -14.64 3.51 -1.05
N CYS A 145 -14.83 4.78 -1.42
CA CYS A 145 -14.00 5.51 -2.38
C CYS A 145 -13.11 6.51 -1.64
N LEU A 146 -11.91 6.67 -2.13
CA LEU A 146 -11.01 7.76 -1.75
C LEU A 146 -11.54 9.10 -2.25
N PRO A 147 -11.10 10.24 -1.68
CA PRO A 147 -11.45 11.54 -2.19
C PRO A 147 -11.02 11.68 -3.66
N ARG A 148 -11.81 12.42 -4.44
CA ARG A 148 -11.51 12.67 -5.85
C ARG A 148 -10.14 13.35 -6.04
N THR A 149 -9.75 14.24 -5.14
CA THR A 149 -8.44 14.89 -5.12
C THR A 149 -7.30 13.88 -5.10
N TYR A 150 -7.45 12.77 -4.36
CA TYR A 150 -6.47 11.69 -4.34
C TYR A 150 -6.28 11.04 -5.72
N ILE A 151 -7.37 10.84 -6.46
CA ILE A 151 -7.32 10.29 -7.83
C ILE A 151 -6.67 11.29 -8.79
N GLU A 152 -7.01 12.57 -8.68
CA GLU A 152 -6.40 13.64 -9.47
C GLU A 152 -4.89 13.73 -9.25
N GLU A 153 -4.43 13.65 -8.00
CA GLU A 153 -3.01 13.65 -7.64
C GLU A 153 -2.26 12.42 -8.17
N ASN A 154 -2.88 11.24 -8.11
CA ASN A 154 -2.26 10.04 -8.68
C ASN A 154 -2.15 10.12 -10.21
N LEU A 155 -3.14 10.67 -10.91
CA LEU A 155 -3.08 10.89 -12.35
C LEU A 155 -2.02 11.94 -12.72
N GLU A 156 -1.90 13.00 -11.92
CA GLU A 156 -0.86 14.00 -12.09
C GLU A 156 0.53 13.39 -11.91
N LYS A 157 0.75 12.61 -10.85
CA LYS A 157 2.00 11.86 -10.63
C LYS A 157 2.31 10.91 -11.80
N MET A 158 1.30 10.19 -12.29
CA MET A 158 1.44 9.29 -13.45
C MET A 158 1.87 10.06 -14.71
N LEU A 159 1.30 11.24 -14.95
CA LEU A 159 1.70 12.11 -16.05
C LEU A 159 3.13 12.61 -15.90
N VAL A 160 3.56 12.98 -14.69
CA VAL A 160 4.95 13.39 -14.41
C VAL A 160 5.94 12.27 -14.71
N VAL A 161 5.64 11.04 -14.26
CA VAL A 161 6.56 9.89 -14.36
C VAL A 161 6.58 9.30 -15.77
N ASN A 162 5.40 9.11 -16.37
CA ASN A 162 5.25 8.34 -17.62
C ASN A 162 5.03 9.23 -18.86
N GLY A 163 4.89 10.53 -18.69
CA GLY A 163 4.62 11.47 -19.77
C GLY A 163 3.23 11.32 -20.40
N GLU A 164 2.99 12.06 -21.47
CA GLU A 164 1.70 12.07 -22.17
C GLU A 164 1.38 10.73 -22.84
N GLU A 165 2.37 10.05 -23.38
CA GLU A 165 2.18 8.73 -24.00
C GLU A 165 1.72 7.71 -22.97
N GLY A 166 2.38 7.68 -21.80
CA GLY A 166 2.05 6.75 -20.71
C GLY A 166 0.64 6.96 -20.16
N ILE A 167 0.22 8.23 -19.93
CA ILE A 167 -1.14 8.49 -19.42
C ILE A 167 -2.20 8.23 -20.50
N ASN A 168 -1.90 8.41 -21.77
CA ASN A 168 -2.80 8.06 -22.85
C ASN A 168 -2.97 6.53 -22.96
N GLY A 169 -1.87 5.76 -22.87
CA GLY A 169 -1.93 4.31 -22.82
C GLY A 169 -2.73 3.78 -21.62
N PHE A 170 -2.56 4.39 -20.45
CA PHE A 170 -3.39 4.11 -19.27
C PHE A 170 -4.88 4.40 -19.52
N ARG A 171 -5.19 5.56 -20.11
CA ARG A 171 -6.58 5.94 -20.47
C ARG A 171 -7.23 4.93 -21.39
N ASP A 172 -6.52 4.45 -22.41
CA ASP A 172 -7.05 3.48 -23.38
C ASP A 172 -7.34 2.13 -22.70
N LYS A 173 -6.46 1.63 -21.85
CA LYS A 173 -6.71 0.44 -21.02
C LYS A 173 -7.90 0.64 -20.07
N ALA A 174 -7.99 1.79 -19.41
CA ALA A 174 -9.11 2.12 -18.54
C ALA A 174 -10.44 2.12 -19.29
N LYS A 175 -10.45 2.57 -20.56
CA LYS A 175 -11.64 2.54 -21.44
C LYS A 175 -12.12 1.11 -21.72
N GLU A 176 -11.20 0.21 -21.98
CA GLU A 176 -11.51 -1.20 -22.22
C GLU A 176 -12.09 -1.88 -20.97
N ILE A 177 -11.45 -1.65 -19.81
CA ILE A 177 -11.91 -2.17 -18.53
C ILE A 177 -13.28 -1.58 -18.16
N ALA A 178 -13.48 -0.28 -18.37
CA ALA A 178 -14.77 0.37 -18.12
C ALA A 178 -15.92 -0.24 -18.91
N LYS A 179 -15.68 -0.62 -20.16
CA LYS A 179 -16.68 -1.34 -20.99
C LYS A 179 -17.00 -2.72 -20.41
N GLN A 180 -15.98 -3.47 -19.99
CA GLN A 180 -16.16 -4.82 -19.42
C GLN A 180 -16.90 -4.79 -18.08
N LEU A 181 -16.69 -3.75 -17.28
CA LEU A 181 -17.24 -3.60 -15.93
C LEU A 181 -18.52 -2.73 -15.89
N ASN A 182 -19.01 -2.22 -17.02
CA ASN A 182 -20.12 -1.26 -17.10
C ASN A 182 -19.89 0.03 -16.28
N MET A 183 -18.67 0.59 -16.34
CA MET A 183 -18.22 1.80 -15.62
C MET A 183 -18.04 2.98 -16.57
N THR A 184 -18.99 3.23 -17.45
CA THR A 184 -18.90 4.27 -18.50
C THR A 184 -18.87 5.68 -17.90
N GLU A 185 -19.69 5.95 -16.87
CA GLU A 185 -19.73 7.27 -16.21
C GLU A 185 -18.40 7.59 -15.51
N GLU A 186 -17.83 6.59 -14.85
CA GLU A 186 -16.55 6.69 -14.16
C GLU A 186 -15.41 6.94 -15.17
N PHE A 187 -15.46 6.26 -16.33
CA PHE A 187 -14.49 6.49 -17.39
C PHE A 187 -14.60 7.90 -17.98
N GLU A 188 -15.81 8.42 -18.24
CA GLU A 188 -15.98 9.79 -18.72
C GLU A 188 -15.44 10.81 -17.71
N THR A 189 -15.59 10.56 -16.42
CA THR A 189 -15.00 11.38 -15.38
C THR A 189 -13.47 11.31 -15.41
N LEU A 190 -12.90 10.11 -15.48
CA LEU A 190 -11.46 9.88 -15.59
C LEU A 190 -10.88 10.58 -16.83
N ASN A 191 -11.51 10.37 -17.98
CA ASN A 191 -11.11 10.98 -19.25
C ASN A 191 -11.17 12.52 -19.22
N SER A 192 -12.13 13.07 -18.48
CA SER A 192 -12.23 14.52 -18.30
C SER A 192 -11.11 15.07 -17.40
N ILE A 193 -10.73 14.35 -16.33
CA ILE A 193 -9.61 14.71 -15.47
C ILE A 193 -8.30 14.66 -16.27
N ILE A 194 -8.04 13.58 -17.00
CA ILE A 194 -6.83 13.44 -17.85
C ILE A 194 -6.80 14.56 -18.91
N GLY A 195 -7.93 14.84 -19.55
CA GLY A 195 -8.01 15.92 -20.53
C GLY A 195 -7.71 17.30 -19.94
N ALA A 196 -8.11 17.55 -18.70
CA ALA A 196 -7.78 18.79 -18.00
C ALA A 196 -6.29 18.85 -17.62
N LEU A 197 -5.70 17.75 -17.18
CA LEU A 197 -4.25 17.66 -16.88
C LEU A 197 -3.39 17.88 -18.13
N LEU A 198 -3.86 17.43 -19.30
CA LEU A 198 -3.21 17.64 -20.59
C LEU A 198 -3.58 18.99 -21.24
N SER A 199 -4.30 19.86 -20.53
CA SER A 199 -4.80 21.16 -21.03
C SER A 199 -5.66 21.05 -22.28
N THR A 200 -6.22 19.87 -22.58
CA THR A 200 -7.15 19.66 -23.71
C THR A 200 -8.62 19.88 -23.33
N LYS A 201 -8.90 20.02 -22.03
CA LYS A 201 -10.21 20.37 -21.47
C LYS A 201 -10.07 21.47 -20.40
N PRO A 202 -11.17 22.19 -20.07
CA PRO A 202 -11.12 23.22 -19.03
C PRO A 202 -10.68 22.67 -17.67
N SER A 203 -9.79 23.37 -16.97
CA SER A 203 -9.24 22.98 -15.66
C SER A 203 -10.25 23.10 -14.51
N GLY A 204 -11.37 23.77 -14.70
CA GLY A 204 -12.41 23.94 -13.66
C GLY A 204 -13.05 22.65 -13.13
N ILE A 205 -12.76 21.50 -13.75
CA ILE A 205 -13.16 20.19 -13.27
C ILE A 205 -12.23 19.65 -12.15
N LEU A 206 -11.00 20.18 -12.05
CA LEU A 206 -9.99 19.73 -11.09
C LEU A 206 -10.22 20.38 -9.72
N SER A 207 -9.93 19.63 -8.65
CA SER A 207 -10.09 20.05 -7.26
C SER A 207 -8.77 20.00 -6.48
N SER A 208 -7.80 19.19 -6.92
CA SER A 208 -6.48 19.09 -6.32
C SER A 208 -5.61 20.29 -6.70
N GLY A 209 -4.88 20.85 -5.73
CA GLY A 209 -3.97 21.98 -5.96
C GLY A 209 -2.86 21.64 -6.95
N SER A 210 -2.27 20.45 -6.88
CA SER A 210 -1.21 20.00 -7.79
C SER A 210 -1.73 19.80 -9.22
N ALA A 211 -2.92 19.22 -9.38
CA ALA A 211 -3.55 19.03 -10.67
C ALA A 211 -3.93 20.36 -11.34
N LEU A 212 -4.45 21.31 -10.57
CA LEU A 212 -4.74 22.67 -11.04
C LEU A 212 -3.49 23.41 -11.48
N ALA A 213 -2.42 23.35 -10.67
CA ALA A 213 -1.13 23.97 -11.01
C ALA A 213 -0.57 23.41 -12.32
N ARG A 214 -0.64 22.08 -12.49
CA ARG A 214 -0.24 21.40 -13.73
C ARG A 214 -1.04 21.91 -14.93
N ALA A 215 -2.36 21.94 -14.82
CA ALA A 215 -3.25 22.39 -15.91
C ALA A 215 -3.04 23.88 -16.30
N GLN A 216 -2.51 24.67 -15.37
CA GLN A 216 -2.15 26.07 -15.59
C GLN A 216 -0.71 26.29 -16.08
N GLY A 217 0.04 25.20 -16.34
CA GLY A 217 1.44 25.28 -16.75
C GLY A 217 2.41 25.64 -15.63
N VAL A 218 1.96 25.56 -14.37
CA VAL A 218 2.77 25.79 -13.15
C VAL A 218 2.86 24.47 -12.40
N PRO A 219 3.78 23.57 -12.79
CA PRO A 219 3.79 22.17 -12.32
C PRO A 219 4.34 21.99 -10.91
N PHE A 220 4.01 22.88 -9.99
CA PHE A 220 4.36 22.78 -8.58
C PHE A 220 3.21 23.25 -7.70
N ASP A 221 3.11 22.66 -6.52
CA ASP A 221 2.10 22.99 -5.53
C ASP A 221 2.59 24.18 -4.70
N GLN A 222 1.98 25.37 -4.92
CA GLN A 222 2.33 26.59 -4.20
C GLN A 222 2.14 26.46 -2.68
N GLU A 223 1.15 25.71 -2.22
CA GLU A 223 0.93 25.52 -0.79
C GLU A 223 2.04 24.67 -0.16
N ARG A 224 2.56 23.67 -0.88
CA ARG A 224 3.74 22.92 -0.45
C ARG A 224 4.99 23.78 -0.43
N VAL A 225 5.20 24.65 -1.40
CA VAL A 225 6.32 25.60 -1.40
C VAL A 225 6.26 26.48 -0.15
N LYS A 226 5.11 27.04 0.18
CA LYS A 226 4.92 27.83 1.42
C LYS A 226 5.18 27.01 2.68
N LEU A 227 4.76 25.75 2.70
CA LEU A 227 5.02 24.81 3.81
C LEU A 227 6.52 24.58 3.99
N PHE A 228 7.27 24.35 2.89
CA PHE A 228 8.72 24.21 2.93
C PHE A 228 9.43 25.50 3.36
N GLU A 229 8.96 26.67 2.92
CA GLU A 229 9.47 27.95 3.40
C GLU A 229 9.26 28.13 4.91
N THR A 230 8.09 27.71 5.40
CA THR A 230 7.79 27.75 6.85
C THR A 230 8.69 26.82 7.63
N LEU A 231 8.87 25.58 7.12
CA LEU A 231 9.77 24.59 7.71
C LEU A 231 11.22 25.11 7.72
N PHE A 232 11.70 25.66 6.60
CA PHE A 232 13.03 26.25 6.51
C PHE A 232 13.23 27.36 7.54
N LYS A 233 12.26 28.29 7.67
CA LYS A 233 12.33 29.38 8.68
C LYS A 233 12.36 28.84 10.11
N ALA A 234 11.61 27.78 10.38
CA ALA A 234 11.58 27.14 11.70
C ALA A 234 12.91 26.45 12.03
N LEU A 235 13.51 25.73 11.06
CA LEU A 235 14.72 24.95 11.29
C LEU A 235 16.01 25.75 11.17
N HIS A 236 16.02 26.84 10.39
CA HIS A 236 17.24 27.59 10.05
C HIS A 236 18.01 28.16 11.28
N ASN A 237 17.30 28.52 12.34
CA ASN A 237 17.87 29.08 13.56
C ASN A 237 17.84 28.11 14.75
N GLU A 238 17.43 26.87 14.56
CA GLU A 238 17.41 25.89 15.64
C GLU A 238 18.80 25.35 15.94
N PRO A 239 19.22 25.36 17.20
CA PRO A 239 20.49 24.76 17.61
C PRO A 239 20.33 23.24 17.68
N PHE A 240 20.78 22.53 16.66
CA PHE A 240 20.79 21.07 16.70
C PHE A 240 21.95 20.57 17.58
N PRO A 241 21.69 19.70 18.56
CA PRO A 241 22.73 19.11 19.38
C PRO A 241 23.65 18.22 18.54
N SER A 242 24.98 18.36 18.75
CA SER A 242 25.91 17.38 18.21
C SER A 242 25.87 16.12 19.06
N MET A 243 25.66 14.97 18.43
CA MET A 243 25.68 13.67 19.11
C MET A 243 26.71 12.76 18.43
N ASP A 244 27.51 12.10 19.25
CA ASP A 244 28.47 11.12 18.74
C ASP A 244 27.77 9.87 18.21
N GLU A 245 28.36 9.29 17.15
CA GLU A 245 27.89 8.02 16.58
C GLU A 245 28.04 6.88 17.59
N GLN A 246 26.91 6.29 17.99
CA GLN A 246 26.88 5.19 18.95
C GLN A 246 27.16 3.82 18.30
N ASN A 247 26.88 3.68 17.00
CA ASN A 247 26.97 2.43 16.27
C ASN A 247 28.33 2.27 15.58
N VAL A 248 29.40 2.22 16.37
CA VAL A 248 30.79 2.22 15.85
C VAL A 248 31.19 0.88 15.21
N SER A 249 30.73 -0.25 15.72
CA SER A 249 31.05 -1.57 15.15
C SER A 249 30.23 -1.85 13.89
N THR A 250 30.74 -2.73 13.01
CA THR A 250 30.01 -3.16 11.82
C THR A 250 28.67 -3.83 12.17
N ALA A 251 28.66 -4.66 13.19
CA ALA A 251 27.44 -5.37 13.62
C ALA A 251 26.41 -4.40 14.19
N SER A 252 26.81 -3.50 15.09
CA SER A 252 25.86 -2.52 15.65
C SER A 252 25.32 -1.58 14.58
N PHE A 253 26.14 -1.17 13.61
CA PHE A 253 25.70 -0.31 12.52
C PHE A 253 24.76 -1.04 11.56
N ARG A 254 25.00 -2.33 11.27
CA ARG A 254 24.07 -3.14 10.45
C ARG A 254 22.72 -3.29 11.15
N ASN A 255 22.70 -3.56 12.46
CA ASN A 255 21.46 -3.63 13.24
C ASN A 255 20.74 -2.28 13.26
N PHE A 256 21.45 -1.19 13.45
CA PHE A 256 20.89 0.16 13.34
C PHE A 256 20.24 0.37 11.97
N ALA A 257 20.96 0.08 10.88
CA ALA A 257 20.44 0.21 9.53
C ALA A 257 19.20 -0.63 9.28
N PHE A 258 19.14 -1.85 9.85
CA PHE A 258 17.95 -2.70 9.78
C PHE A 258 16.75 -2.04 10.45
N PHE A 259 16.90 -1.63 11.70
CA PHE A 259 15.77 -1.06 12.45
C PHE A 259 15.34 0.30 11.90
N GLU A 260 16.28 1.13 11.45
CA GLU A 260 15.98 2.41 10.80
C GLU A 260 15.14 2.21 9.54
N SER A 261 15.55 1.26 8.68
CA SER A 261 14.79 0.92 7.47
C SER A 261 13.43 0.34 7.79
N TYR A 262 13.36 -0.56 8.76
CA TYR A 262 12.11 -1.21 9.17
C TYR A 262 11.10 -0.18 9.71
N PHE A 263 11.51 0.63 10.69
CA PHE A 263 10.61 1.60 11.31
C PHE A 263 10.24 2.76 10.41
N SER A 264 11.16 3.22 9.57
CA SER A 264 10.88 4.26 8.58
C SER A 264 9.76 3.84 7.63
N ASN A 265 9.85 2.65 7.08
CA ASN A 265 8.81 2.09 6.21
C ASN A 265 7.52 1.77 6.98
N TYR A 266 7.63 1.28 8.22
CA TYR A 266 6.47 1.00 9.07
C TYR A 266 5.64 2.26 9.36
N ILE A 267 6.29 3.39 9.66
CA ILE A 267 5.63 4.69 9.89
C ILE A 267 4.91 5.17 8.63
N GLU A 268 5.46 4.88 7.46
CA GLU A 268 4.86 5.21 6.16
C GLU A 268 3.72 4.26 5.74
N GLY A 269 3.46 3.23 6.55
CA GLY A 269 2.36 2.28 6.37
C GLY A 269 2.74 0.99 5.65
N THR A 270 4.02 0.73 5.45
CA THR A 270 4.55 -0.55 4.96
C THR A 270 4.80 -1.48 6.15
N GLU A 271 3.79 -2.24 6.53
CA GLU A 271 3.85 -3.14 7.69
C GLU A 271 4.30 -4.54 7.25
N PHE A 272 5.49 -4.95 7.69
CA PHE A 272 6.00 -6.33 7.63
C PHE A 272 6.15 -6.88 9.04
N GLU A 273 6.05 -8.21 9.19
CA GLU A 273 6.62 -8.86 10.36
C GLU A 273 8.16 -8.70 10.35
N ILE A 274 8.76 -8.56 11.51
CA ILE A 274 10.22 -8.32 11.63
C ILE A 274 11.03 -9.39 10.91
N GLU A 275 10.61 -10.65 11.01
CA GLU A 275 11.24 -11.80 10.39
C GLU A 275 11.18 -11.75 8.86
N ASP A 276 10.09 -11.23 8.28
CA ASP A 276 9.93 -11.07 6.84
C ASP A 276 10.80 -9.93 6.32
N ALA A 277 10.81 -8.78 6.99
CA ALA A 277 11.70 -7.67 6.68
C ALA A 277 13.19 -8.09 6.77
N TYR A 278 13.54 -8.86 7.82
CA TYR A 278 14.89 -9.40 7.98
C TYR A 278 15.26 -10.33 6.82
N ARG A 279 14.34 -11.21 6.40
CA ARG A 279 14.55 -12.14 5.28
C ARG A 279 14.74 -11.40 3.96
N ILE A 280 13.95 -10.37 3.68
CA ILE A 280 14.09 -9.52 2.49
C ILE A 280 15.50 -8.93 2.44
N ILE A 281 15.97 -8.36 3.55
CA ILE A 281 17.28 -7.73 3.65
C ILE A 281 18.43 -8.73 3.55
N GLU A 282 18.34 -9.90 4.20
CA GLU A 282 19.38 -10.93 4.16
C GLU A 282 19.49 -11.61 2.80
N THR A 283 18.38 -11.84 2.14
CA THR A 283 18.35 -12.53 0.84
C THR A 283 18.52 -11.58 -0.33
N GLY A 284 18.22 -10.28 -0.14
CA GLY A 284 18.12 -9.31 -1.23
C GLY A 284 17.00 -9.65 -2.22
N GLN A 285 16.02 -10.46 -1.80
CA GLN A 285 14.93 -10.92 -2.66
C GLN A 285 13.59 -10.35 -2.18
N PRO A 286 12.92 -9.55 -3.00
CA PRO A 286 11.59 -9.05 -2.70
C PRO A 286 10.57 -10.20 -2.56
N MET A 287 9.59 -10.03 -1.69
CA MET A 287 8.46 -10.95 -1.59
C MET A 287 7.53 -10.74 -2.79
N PRO A 288 7.21 -11.78 -3.59
CA PRO A 288 6.40 -11.62 -4.81
C PRO A 288 5.02 -11.00 -4.57
N ALA A 289 4.40 -11.30 -3.44
CA ALA A 289 3.09 -10.77 -3.08
C ALA A 289 3.10 -9.30 -2.65
N ARG A 290 4.27 -8.76 -2.27
CA ARG A 290 4.45 -7.38 -1.78
C ARG A 290 5.73 -6.79 -2.36
N ASN A 291 5.88 -6.88 -3.67
CA ASN A 291 7.12 -6.56 -4.37
C ASN A 291 7.54 -5.10 -4.16
N ALA A 292 6.62 -4.14 -4.35
CA ALA A 292 6.91 -2.72 -4.18
C ALA A 292 7.35 -2.40 -2.73
N ASP A 293 6.57 -2.84 -1.73
CA ASP A 293 6.88 -2.63 -0.32
C ASP A 293 8.24 -3.27 0.07
N SER A 294 8.56 -4.43 -0.52
CA SER A 294 9.84 -5.11 -0.27
C SER A 294 11.02 -4.36 -0.86
N HIS A 295 10.84 -3.74 -2.04
CA HIS A 295 11.85 -2.85 -2.63
C HIS A 295 12.09 -1.62 -1.75
N ASP A 296 11.04 -1.03 -1.18
CA ASP A 296 11.17 0.13 -0.31
C ASP A 296 12.01 -0.19 0.94
N VAL A 297 11.74 -1.31 1.60
CA VAL A 297 12.53 -1.78 2.77
C VAL A 297 13.97 -2.07 2.37
N LEU A 298 14.18 -2.80 1.27
CA LEU A 298 15.53 -3.18 0.81
C LEU A 298 16.32 -1.96 0.34
N GLY A 299 15.73 -1.07 -0.44
CA GLY A 299 16.37 0.13 -0.94
C GLY A 299 16.73 1.11 0.18
N THR A 300 15.83 1.30 1.15
CA THR A 300 16.12 2.10 2.35
C THR A 300 17.28 1.49 3.13
N PHE A 301 17.30 0.18 3.34
CA PHE A 301 18.40 -0.51 4.01
C PHE A 301 19.73 -0.33 3.28
N GLN A 302 19.76 -0.44 1.95
CA GLN A 302 20.99 -0.26 1.17
C GLN A 302 21.59 1.13 1.34
N ILE A 303 20.76 2.16 1.43
CA ILE A 303 21.18 3.53 1.66
C ILE A 303 21.70 3.69 3.10
N VAL A 304 20.91 3.29 4.10
CA VAL A 304 21.24 3.49 5.53
C VAL A 304 22.44 2.65 5.96
N ALA A 305 22.59 1.43 5.44
CA ALA A 305 23.73 0.55 5.71
C ALA A 305 25.05 1.07 5.11
N SER A 306 24.99 2.04 4.20
CA SER A 306 26.18 2.68 3.63
C SER A 306 26.60 3.90 4.43
N ARG A 307 27.63 3.76 5.28
CA ARG A 307 28.22 4.91 6.01
C ARG A 307 28.65 6.05 5.08
N ARG A 308 29.05 5.73 3.85
CA ARG A 308 29.42 6.73 2.85
C ARG A 308 28.20 7.56 2.45
N GLU A 309 27.09 6.89 2.14
CA GLU A 309 25.84 7.58 1.74
C GLU A 309 25.25 8.38 2.92
N MET A 310 25.29 7.84 4.12
CA MET A 310 24.78 8.53 5.31
C MET A 310 25.57 9.82 5.66
N ARG A 311 26.82 9.91 5.20
CA ARG A 311 27.67 11.11 5.36
C ARG A 311 27.66 12.05 4.17
N ARG A 312 26.97 11.68 3.09
CA ARG A 312 26.87 12.51 1.88
C ARG A 312 25.82 13.60 2.12
N THR A 313 26.31 14.81 2.38
CA THR A 313 25.49 16.01 2.57
C THR A 313 25.72 16.99 1.42
N PRO A 314 24.66 17.67 0.92
CA PRO A 314 24.80 18.61 -0.19
C PRO A 314 25.44 19.91 0.26
N SER A 315 26.29 20.48 -0.59
CA SER A 315 26.85 21.82 -0.42
C SER A 315 26.10 22.87 -1.26
N THR A 316 25.34 22.42 -2.27
CA THR A 316 24.56 23.26 -3.17
C THR A 316 23.17 22.66 -3.41
N ALA A 317 22.25 23.47 -3.96
CA ALA A 317 20.91 23.00 -4.34
C ALA A 317 20.98 21.95 -5.45
N ASP A 318 21.86 22.11 -6.43
CA ASP A 318 22.02 21.16 -7.53
C ASP A 318 22.53 19.81 -7.01
N GLU A 319 23.54 19.83 -6.13
CA GLU A 319 24.05 18.62 -5.47
C GLU A 319 22.97 17.93 -4.60
N LEU A 320 22.08 18.69 -3.97
CA LEU A 320 20.93 18.10 -3.27
C LEU A 320 20.05 17.32 -4.22
N VAL A 321 19.73 17.88 -5.37
CA VAL A 321 18.88 17.21 -6.39
C VAL A 321 19.58 15.94 -6.88
N GLU A 322 20.88 15.98 -7.18
CA GLU A 322 21.65 14.81 -7.59
C GLU A 322 21.64 13.71 -6.51
N ILE A 323 21.88 14.06 -5.25
CA ILE A 323 21.84 13.11 -4.14
C ILE A 323 20.47 12.46 -4.00
N LEU A 324 19.39 13.24 -4.10
CA LEU A 324 18.03 12.74 -4.02
C LEU A 324 17.72 11.79 -5.18
N GLN A 325 18.13 12.13 -6.41
CA GLN A 325 17.97 11.28 -7.58
C GLN A 325 18.75 9.97 -7.47
N ASP A 326 20.00 10.03 -6.97
CA ASP A 326 20.83 8.85 -6.74
C ASP A 326 20.18 7.91 -5.71
N ARG A 327 19.74 8.45 -4.57
CA ARG A 327 19.07 7.67 -3.53
C ARG A 327 17.74 7.09 -4.02
N HIS A 328 16.96 7.88 -4.75
CA HIS A 328 15.72 7.38 -5.36
C HIS A 328 16.00 6.23 -6.34
N ARG A 329 17.06 6.32 -7.14
CA ARG A 329 17.46 5.24 -8.06
C ARG A 329 17.83 3.97 -7.30
N ILE A 330 18.51 4.08 -6.15
CA ILE A 330 18.84 2.93 -5.28
C ILE A 330 17.57 2.30 -4.72
N MET A 331 16.61 3.12 -4.27
CA MET A 331 15.35 2.63 -3.70
C MET A 331 14.47 1.93 -4.74
N MET A 332 14.57 2.32 -6.02
CA MET A 332 13.74 1.79 -7.11
C MET A 332 14.43 0.70 -7.93
N ALA A 333 15.66 0.31 -7.58
CA ALA A 333 16.41 -0.75 -8.28
C ALA A 333 16.02 -2.14 -7.77
#